data_142f52adfb1b796f3db9545985297d35
#
_entry.id   142f52adfb1b796f3db9545985297d35
#
_cell.length_a   1.000
_cell.length_b   1.000
_cell.length_c   1.000
_cell.angle_alpha   90.00
_cell.angle_beta   90.00
_cell.angle_gamma   90.00
#
_symmetry.space_group_name_H-M   'P 1'
#
loop_
_entity.id
_entity.type
_entity.pdbx_description
1 polymer ?
#
loop_
_entity_poly.entity_id
_entity_poly.type
_entity_poly.pdbx_seq_one_letter_code
_entity_poly.pdbx_strand_id
1 'polypeptide(L)'
;MSVAPAKKVKKESSFIALFKGCSCFFVLMFAFIAVVAGVGFYYFAPIFSAVRTEINLPEFEGPSEQDFWSLQEKMLNKKASIDSEDNQEKDEWDLTPGQFNALLSSIQVPPVSGFCLSRVRHEYKDKELRYYLIGSGYTVRKLVISFVVFNNGDNSYPSEIRVNTWKLPGDSREEKFVKAIINDIANADKSGLLEKIISRKIKPYE
;
A
#
# COMPACT_ATOMS: atom_id res chain seq x y z
N MET A 1 13.50 89.58 15.54
CA MET A 1 13.68 88.46 14.61
C MET A 1 13.65 87.18 15.43
N SER A 2 12.51 86.47 15.36
CA SER A 2 12.30 85.20 16.11
C SER A 2 12.63 84.04 15.20
N VAL A 3 13.64 83.26 15.59
CA VAL A 3 14.07 82.07 14.86
C VAL A 3 13.20 80.89 15.35
N ALA A 4 12.37 80.35 14.45
CA ALA A 4 11.55 79.15 14.70
C ALA A 4 12.44 77.88 14.88
N PRO A 5 12.14 76.96 15.85
CA PRO A 5 12.89 75.81 16.05
C PRO A 5 12.65 74.74 14.93
N ALA A 6 13.73 74.21 14.36
CA ALA A 6 13.69 73.19 13.34
C ALA A 6 13.09 71.85 13.88
N LYS A 7 11.99 71.45 13.23
CA LYS A 7 11.35 70.14 13.50
C LYS A 7 12.31 69.00 13.18
N LYS A 8 12.85 68.31 14.19
CA LYS A 8 13.58 67.07 14.01
C LYS A 8 12.64 66.00 13.43
N VAL A 9 12.79 65.71 12.15
CA VAL A 9 12.18 64.58 11.51
C VAL A 9 12.88 63.33 12.06
N LYS A 10 12.17 62.57 12.91
CA LYS A 10 12.63 61.22 13.32
C LYS A 10 12.66 60.32 12.08
N LYS A 11 13.85 60.08 11.55
CA LYS A 11 14.11 59.02 10.59
C LYS A 11 13.79 57.72 11.31
N GLU A 12 12.60 57.17 11.13
CA GLU A 12 12.35 55.77 11.49
C GLU A 12 13.34 54.92 10.71
N SER A 13 14.15 54.16 11.43
CA SER A 13 15.22 53.40 10.80
C SER A 13 14.55 52.40 9.85
N SER A 14 14.99 52.39 8.60
CA SER A 14 14.54 51.46 7.54
C SER A 14 14.59 50.00 7.98
N PHE A 15 15.37 49.73 9.02
CA PHE A 15 15.48 48.39 9.65
C PHE A 15 14.19 47.99 10.36
N ILE A 16 13.48 48.92 11.03
CA ILE A 16 12.22 48.60 11.73
C ILE A 16 11.09 48.33 10.72
N ALA A 17 11.07 49.04 9.59
CA ALA A 17 10.11 48.82 8.52
C ALA A 17 10.35 47.45 7.83
N LEU A 18 11.60 47.03 7.62
CA LEU A 18 11.96 45.74 7.10
C LEU A 18 11.58 44.58 8.07
N PHE A 19 11.78 44.78 9.39
CA PHE A 19 11.40 43.80 10.39
C PHE A 19 9.89 43.63 10.52
N LYS A 20 9.10 44.69 10.40
CA LYS A 20 7.63 44.62 10.38
C LYS A 20 7.13 43.89 9.15
N GLY A 21 7.70 44.08 7.98
CA GLY A 21 7.36 43.34 6.75
C GLY A 21 7.72 41.86 6.80
N CYS A 22 8.94 41.56 7.28
CA CYS A 22 9.38 40.18 7.47
C CYS A 22 8.55 39.43 8.52
N SER A 23 8.17 40.07 9.62
CA SER A 23 7.35 39.44 10.66
C SER A 23 5.98 38.99 10.12
N CYS A 24 5.33 39.82 9.31
CA CYS A 24 4.07 39.46 8.65
C CYS A 24 4.24 38.24 7.70
N PHE A 25 5.34 38.20 6.95
CA PHE A 25 5.64 37.10 6.06
C PHE A 25 5.83 35.80 6.82
N PHE A 26 6.60 35.82 7.91
CA PHE A 26 6.79 34.65 8.77
C PHE A 26 5.48 34.17 9.40
N VAL A 27 4.65 35.06 9.90
CA VAL A 27 3.34 34.73 10.47
C VAL A 27 2.44 34.06 9.42
N LEU A 28 2.39 34.60 8.21
CA LEU A 28 1.62 34.00 7.10
C LEU A 28 2.17 32.67 6.67
N MET A 29 3.49 32.51 6.61
CA MET A 29 4.14 31.24 6.28
C MET A 29 3.85 30.17 7.35
N PHE A 30 3.96 30.52 8.65
CA PHE A 30 3.61 29.59 9.72
C PHE A 30 2.13 29.24 9.73
N ALA A 31 1.24 30.20 9.48
CA ALA A 31 -0.19 29.96 9.36
C ALA A 31 -0.49 29.01 8.19
N PHE A 32 0.16 29.22 7.04
CA PHE A 32 0.03 28.34 5.88
C PHE A 32 0.52 26.91 6.18
N ILE A 33 1.70 26.79 6.80
CA ILE A 33 2.24 25.48 7.22
C ILE A 33 1.30 24.80 8.21
N ALA A 34 0.77 25.52 9.20
CA ALA A 34 -0.16 24.99 10.17
C ALA A 34 -1.47 24.49 9.52
N VAL A 35 -2.00 25.24 8.55
CA VAL A 35 -3.18 24.82 7.78
C VAL A 35 -2.89 23.57 6.96
N VAL A 36 -1.78 23.54 6.23
CA VAL A 36 -1.39 22.36 5.42
C VAL A 36 -1.15 21.15 6.32
N ALA A 37 -0.45 21.33 7.44
CA ALA A 37 -0.21 20.27 8.41
C ALA A 37 -1.52 19.79 9.07
N GLY A 38 -2.41 20.72 9.44
CA GLY A 38 -3.72 20.39 10.03
C GLY A 38 -4.62 19.64 9.05
N VAL A 39 -4.69 20.09 7.81
CA VAL A 39 -5.43 19.40 6.75
C VAL A 39 -4.81 18.03 6.49
N GLY A 40 -3.48 17.95 6.36
CA GLY A 40 -2.78 16.67 6.20
C GLY A 40 -3.07 15.73 7.37
N PHE A 41 -2.96 16.21 8.61
CA PHE A 41 -3.25 15.41 9.80
C PHE A 41 -4.71 14.92 9.82
N TYR A 42 -5.67 15.78 9.51
CA TYR A 42 -7.09 15.42 9.47
C TYR A 42 -7.37 14.28 8.48
N TYR A 43 -6.77 14.33 7.29
CA TYR A 43 -6.96 13.28 6.27
C TYR A 43 -6.19 11.99 6.57
N PHE A 44 -5.03 12.07 7.20
CA PHE A 44 -4.18 10.90 7.45
C PHE A 44 -4.31 10.33 8.87
N ALA A 45 -4.93 11.05 9.81
CA ALA A 45 -5.11 10.57 11.18
C ALA A 45 -5.80 9.20 11.29
N PRO A 46 -6.86 8.90 10.52
CA PRO A 46 -7.48 7.57 10.55
C PRO A 46 -6.51 6.47 10.12
N ILE A 47 -5.71 6.72 9.08
CA ILE A 47 -4.70 5.77 8.59
C ILE A 47 -3.62 5.57 9.66
N PHE A 48 -3.12 6.64 10.27
CA PHE A 48 -2.10 6.57 11.31
C PHE A 48 -2.59 5.84 12.57
N SER A 49 -3.86 6.02 12.96
CA SER A 49 -4.43 5.29 14.08
C SER A 49 -4.58 3.80 13.77
N ALA A 50 -5.09 3.46 12.60
CA ALA A 50 -5.24 2.08 12.15
C ALA A 50 -3.88 1.36 12.05
N VAL A 51 -2.85 2.06 11.58
CA VAL A 51 -1.49 1.53 11.41
C VAL A 51 -0.82 1.23 12.75
N ARG A 52 -1.17 1.94 13.83
CA ARG A 52 -0.64 1.72 15.18
C ARG A 52 -1.36 0.63 15.97
N THR A 53 -2.53 0.19 15.52
CA THR A 53 -3.29 -0.85 16.21
C THR A 53 -2.59 -2.20 16.07
N GLU A 54 -2.35 -2.89 17.17
CA GLU A 54 -1.85 -4.26 17.14
C GLU A 54 -2.84 -5.17 16.40
N ILE A 55 -2.30 -5.99 15.50
CA ILE A 55 -3.09 -6.86 14.66
C ILE A 55 -2.88 -8.29 15.13
N ASN A 56 -3.97 -8.91 15.53
CA ASN A 56 -4.03 -10.36 15.62
C ASN A 56 -4.31 -10.88 14.20
N LEU A 57 -3.25 -11.33 13.54
CA LEU A 57 -3.39 -12.03 12.28
C LEU A 57 -3.94 -13.43 12.55
N PRO A 58 -4.75 -13.98 11.63
CA PRO A 58 -5.09 -15.40 11.67
C PRO A 58 -3.80 -16.23 11.73
N GLU A 59 -3.86 -17.38 12.39
CA GLU A 59 -2.79 -18.35 12.29
C GLU A 59 -2.76 -18.89 10.86
N PHE A 60 -1.72 -18.53 10.13
CA PHE A 60 -1.53 -19.04 8.78
C PHE A 60 -0.68 -20.31 8.86
N GLU A 61 -1.23 -21.41 8.37
CA GLU A 61 -0.43 -22.60 8.16
C GLU A 61 0.67 -22.30 7.15
N GLY A 62 1.91 -22.54 7.57
CA GLY A 62 3.06 -22.44 6.67
C GLY A 62 3.03 -23.59 5.66
N PRO A 63 3.56 -23.39 4.44
CA PRO A 63 3.71 -24.48 3.51
C PRO A 63 4.68 -25.53 4.09
N SER A 64 4.37 -26.81 3.89
CA SER A 64 5.26 -27.90 4.21
C SER A 64 6.38 -28.00 3.15
N GLU A 65 7.46 -28.70 3.48
CA GLU A 65 8.52 -28.98 2.51
C GLU A 65 7.98 -29.78 1.30
N GLN A 66 7.04 -30.67 1.54
CA GLN A 66 6.39 -31.45 0.49
C GLN A 66 5.57 -30.58 -0.47
N ASP A 67 4.96 -29.48 0.02
CA ASP A 67 4.23 -28.52 -0.82
C ASP A 67 5.16 -27.79 -1.80
N PHE A 68 6.36 -27.44 -1.36
CA PHE A 68 7.37 -26.83 -2.23
C PHE A 68 7.83 -27.80 -3.33
N TRP A 69 8.12 -29.06 -2.98
CA TRP A 69 8.55 -30.05 -3.95
C TRP A 69 7.46 -30.35 -4.98
N SER A 70 6.22 -30.56 -4.53
CA SER A 70 5.10 -30.85 -5.42
C SER A 70 4.73 -29.65 -6.31
N LEU A 71 4.88 -28.42 -5.81
CA LEU A 71 4.73 -27.21 -6.61
C LEU A 71 5.81 -27.13 -7.69
N GLN A 72 7.07 -27.38 -7.32
CA GLN A 72 8.19 -27.36 -8.28
C GLN A 72 7.99 -28.39 -9.39
N GLU A 73 7.55 -29.61 -9.07
CA GLU A 73 7.23 -30.65 -10.03
C GLU A 73 6.11 -30.19 -11.00
N LYS A 74 5.02 -29.62 -10.47
CA LYS A 74 3.94 -29.06 -11.31
C LYS A 74 4.43 -27.95 -12.24
N MET A 75 5.30 -27.05 -11.76
CA MET A 75 5.87 -25.99 -12.57
C MET A 75 6.74 -26.52 -13.71
N LEU A 76 7.55 -27.55 -13.43
CA LEU A 76 8.39 -28.19 -14.44
C LEU A 76 7.54 -28.91 -15.50
N ASN A 77 6.52 -29.66 -15.07
CA ASN A 77 5.62 -30.36 -15.98
C ASN A 77 4.83 -29.39 -16.86
N LYS A 78 4.35 -28.27 -16.29
CA LYS A 78 3.67 -27.22 -17.08
C LYS A 78 4.60 -26.56 -18.08
N LYS A 79 5.85 -26.28 -17.73
CA LYS A 79 6.83 -25.74 -18.67
C LYS A 79 7.10 -26.70 -19.82
N ALA A 80 7.21 -27.98 -19.55
CA ALA A 80 7.40 -29.00 -20.57
C ALA A 80 6.19 -29.15 -21.51
N SER A 81 4.96 -28.87 -21.03
CA SER A 81 3.75 -28.89 -21.86
C SER A 81 3.57 -27.65 -22.73
N ILE A 82 4.14 -26.52 -22.34
CA ILE A 82 4.11 -25.26 -23.14
C ILE A 82 5.04 -25.38 -24.36
N ASP A 83 6.14 -26.11 -24.22
CA ASP A 83 7.06 -26.35 -25.34
C ASP A 83 6.48 -27.32 -26.42
N SER A 84 5.32 -27.91 -26.18
CA SER A 84 4.56 -28.69 -27.16
C SER A 84 3.43 -27.83 -27.74
N GLU A 85 3.54 -27.47 -29.01
CA GLU A 85 2.80 -26.42 -29.75
C GLU A 85 1.25 -26.53 -29.83
N ASP A 86 0.56 -27.35 -29.05
CA ASP A 86 -0.84 -27.71 -29.34
C ASP A 86 -1.89 -27.40 -28.26
N ASN A 87 -1.61 -26.56 -27.27
CA ASN A 87 -2.62 -26.26 -26.25
C ASN A 87 -2.81 -24.78 -26.04
N GLN A 88 -3.97 -24.27 -26.48
CA GLN A 88 -4.55 -23.01 -25.97
C GLN A 88 -4.69 -23.13 -24.45
N GLU A 89 -3.82 -22.46 -23.77
CA GLU A 89 -3.56 -22.49 -22.35
C GLU A 89 -4.79 -22.07 -21.55
N LYS A 90 -5.42 -23.02 -20.90
CA LYS A 90 -6.17 -22.68 -19.69
C LYS A 90 -5.15 -22.31 -18.62
N ASP A 91 -4.97 -21.02 -18.43
CA ASP A 91 -4.06 -20.42 -17.43
C ASP A 91 -4.47 -20.72 -15.97
N GLU A 92 -5.41 -21.65 -15.75
CA GLU A 92 -5.85 -22.08 -14.43
C GLU A 92 -4.89 -23.11 -13.85
N TRP A 93 -4.38 -22.78 -12.69
CA TRP A 93 -3.50 -23.64 -11.92
C TRP A 93 -4.31 -24.30 -10.79
N ASP A 94 -4.49 -25.62 -10.88
CA ASP A 94 -5.06 -26.41 -9.78
C ASP A 94 -4.01 -26.61 -8.70
N LEU A 95 -3.97 -25.71 -7.74
CA LEU A 95 -3.03 -25.76 -6.62
C LEU A 95 -3.77 -26.13 -5.35
N THR A 96 -3.22 -27.10 -4.59
CA THR A 96 -3.67 -27.30 -3.22
C THR A 96 -3.41 -26.06 -2.37
N PRO A 97 -4.13 -25.85 -1.25
CA PRO A 97 -3.86 -24.71 -0.36
C PRO A 97 -2.40 -24.64 0.11
N GLY A 98 -1.75 -25.78 0.37
CA GLY A 98 -0.34 -25.84 0.73
C GLY A 98 0.57 -25.40 -0.42
N GLN A 99 0.35 -25.90 -1.64
CA GLN A 99 1.07 -25.48 -2.84
C GLN A 99 0.87 -23.99 -3.14
N PHE A 100 -0.34 -23.48 -2.93
CA PHE A 100 -0.63 -22.07 -3.10
C PHE A 100 0.10 -21.21 -2.06
N ASN A 101 0.17 -21.65 -0.80
CA ASN A 101 0.97 -21.01 0.24
C ASN A 101 2.47 -21.02 -0.08
N ALA A 102 2.98 -22.13 -0.66
CA ALA A 102 4.36 -22.21 -1.13
C ALA A 102 4.62 -21.21 -2.25
N LEU A 103 3.71 -21.10 -3.22
CA LEU A 103 3.78 -20.12 -4.30
C LEU A 103 3.79 -18.68 -3.76
N LEU A 104 2.88 -18.34 -2.85
CA LEU A 104 2.82 -17.03 -2.23
C LEU A 104 4.09 -16.68 -1.44
N SER A 105 4.74 -17.69 -0.87
CA SER A 105 5.99 -17.53 -0.12
C SER A 105 7.20 -17.23 -1.02
N SER A 106 7.11 -17.55 -2.31
CA SER A 106 8.16 -17.25 -3.29
C SER A 106 8.13 -15.82 -3.85
N ILE A 107 7.06 -15.07 -3.58
CA ILE A 107 6.91 -13.69 -4.06
C ILE A 107 7.90 -12.78 -3.33
N GLN A 108 8.78 -12.15 -4.11
CA GLN A 108 9.77 -11.19 -3.63
C GLN A 108 9.60 -9.88 -4.39
N VAL A 109 9.31 -8.83 -3.64
CA VAL A 109 9.10 -7.50 -4.20
C VAL A 109 10.06 -6.52 -3.53
N PRO A 110 10.76 -5.68 -4.30
CA PRO A 110 11.54 -4.60 -3.73
C PRO A 110 10.63 -3.62 -2.98
N PRO A 111 11.18 -2.77 -2.09
CA PRO A 111 10.40 -1.73 -1.43
C PRO A 111 9.70 -0.82 -2.45
N VAL A 112 8.39 -0.63 -2.31
CA VAL A 112 7.57 0.14 -3.23
C VAL A 112 6.70 1.12 -2.46
N SER A 113 6.64 2.36 -2.89
CA SER A 113 5.79 3.41 -2.29
C SER A 113 5.90 3.51 -0.76
N GLY A 114 7.12 3.28 -0.21
CA GLY A 114 7.37 3.28 1.23
C GLY A 114 6.90 2.02 1.99
N PHE A 115 6.41 1.01 1.29
CA PHE A 115 6.04 -0.28 1.83
C PHE A 115 7.07 -1.35 1.47
N CYS A 116 7.54 -2.09 2.48
CA CYS A 116 8.47 -3.22 2.33
C CYS A 116 7.69 -4.51 2.57
N LEU A 117 7.34 -5.22 1.51
CA LEU A 117 6.64 -6.50 1.59
C LEU A 117 7.57 -7.55 2.20
N SER A 118 7.10 -8.20 3.28
CA SER A 118 7.82 -9.31 3.91
C SER A 118 7.26 -10.66 3.49
N ARG A 119 5.96 -10.77 3.34
CA ARG A 119 5.31 -12.01 2.90
C ARG A 119 3.88 -11.76 2.41
N VAL A 120 3.40 -12.67 1.57
CA VAL A 120 2.00 -12.75 1.14
C VAL A 120 1.36 -13.98 1.77
N ARG A 121 0.13 -13.85 2.22
CA ARG A 121 -0.67 -14.95 2.78
C ARG A 121 -2.09 -14.87 2.24
N HIS A 122 -2.83 -15.96 2.36
CA HIS A 122 -4.25 -15.98 2.07
C HIS A 122 -5.03 -16.71 3.18
N GLU A 123 -6.30 -16.42 3.26
CA GLU A 123 -7.28 -17.08 4.10
C GLU A 123 -8.52 -17.34 3.26
N TYR A 124 -9.04 -18.56 3.30
CA TYR A 124 -10.32 -18.90 2.71
C TYR A 124 -11.34 -19.05 3.82
N LYS A 125 -12.30 -18.15 3.86
CA LYS A 125 -13.35 -18.15 4.87
C LYS A 125 -14.64 -17.63 4.28
N ASP A 126 -15.78 -18.27 4.65
CA ASP A 126 -17.13 -17.86 4.22
C ASP A 126 -17.26 -17.73 2.68
N LYS A 127 -16.59 -18.61 1.93
CA LYS A 127 -16.51 -18.60 0.45
C LYS A 127 -15.78 -17.39 -0.14
N GLU A 128 -15.07 -16.63 0.67
CA GLU A 128 -14.24 -15.52 0.23
C GLU A 128 -12.76 -15.85 0.40
N LEU A 129 -11.99 -15.56 -0.64
CA LEU A 129 -10.55 -15.67 -0.63
C LEU A 129 -9.96 -14.28 -0.33
N ARG A 130 -9.42 -14.13 0.88
CA ARG A 130 -8.80 -12.90 1.34
C ARG A 130 -7.29 -13.01 1.31
N TYR A 131 -6.64 -12.05 0.69
CA TYR A 131 -5.20 -11.93 0.64
C TYR A 131 -4.69 -10.96 1.71
N TYR A 132 -3.47 -11.23 2.19
CA TYR A 132 -2.78 -10.42 3.18
C TYR A 132 -1.38 -10.10 2.68
N LEU A 133 -1.11 -8.82 2.42
CA LEU A 133 0.23 -8.30 2.19
C LEU A 133 0.79 -7.85 3.52
N ILE A 134 1.75 -8.59 4.06
CA ILE A 134 2.34 -8.34 5.37
C ILE A 134 3.71 -7.73 5.15
N GLY A 135 3.95 -6.59 5.76
CA GLY A 135 5.21 -5.88 5.57
C GLY A 135 5.46 -4.84 6.65
N SER A 136 6.31 -3.90 6.32
CA SER A 136 6.64 -2.73 7.14
C SER A 136 6.68 -1.47 6.26
N GLY A 137 6.56 -0.31 6.85
CA GLY A 137 6.68 0.95 6.12
C GLY A 137 6.17 2.13 6.93
N TYR A 138 6.42 3.33 6.44
CA TYR A 138 5.96 4.58 7.03
C TYR A 138 6.21 4.66 8.55
N THR A 139 7.39 4.26 9.02
CA THR A 139 7.76 4.21 10.44
C THR A 139 7.07 3.10 11.27
N VAL A 140 6.33 2.20 10.63
CA VAL A 140 5.61 1.10 11.28
C VAL A 140 6.32 -0.22 11.03
N ARG A 141 6.54 -0.98 12.11
CA ARG A 141 7.24 -2.27 12.02
C ARG A 141 6.38 -3.38 11.41
N LYS A 142 5.07 -3.30 11.57
CA LYS A 142 4.13 -4.28 11.05
C LYS A 142 2.94 -3.55 10.43
N LEU A 143 2.81 -3.64 9.13
CA LEU A 143 1.71 -3.10 8.35
C LEU A 143 1.11 -4.24 7.54
N VAL A 144 -0.21 -4.38 7.61
CA VAL A 144 -0.95 -5.43 6.91
C VAL A 144 -1.99 -4.78 6.03
N ILE A 145 -1.91 -5.04 4.73
CA ILE A 145 -2.96 -4.69 3.78
C ILE A 145 -3.68 -5.99 3.43
N SER A 146 -4.97 -6.07 3.70
CA SER A 146 -5.78 -7.21 3.30
C SER A 146 -6.89 -6.81 2.34
N PHE A 147 -7.20 -7.70 1.40
CA PHE A 147 -8.24 -7.46 0.39
C PHE A 147 -8.83 -8.78 -0.11
N VAL A 148 -10.04 -8.69 -0.62
CA VAL A 148 -10.69 -9.75 -1.38
C VAL A 148 -10.56 -9.40 -2.85
N VAL A 149 -10.29 -10.38 -3.70
CA VAL A 149 -10.33 -10.17 -5.14
C VAL A 149 -11.76 -10.39 -5.62
N PHE A 150 -12.37 -9.33 -6.09
CA PHE A 150 -13.70 -9.38 -6.68
C PHE A 150 -13.58 -9.50 -8.21
N ASN A 151 -14.39 -10.37 -8.78
CA ASN A 151 -14.46 -10.56 -10.23
C ASN A 151 -15.81 -10.04 -10.74
N ASN A 152 -15.77 -9.10 -11.66
CA ASN A 152 -16.96 -8.60 -12.35
C ASN A 152 -16.78 -8.84 -13.86
N GLY A 153 -17.12 -10.06 -14.30
CA GLY A 153 -16.88 -10.49 -15.67
C GLY A 153 -15.39 -10.59 -15.99
N ASP A 154 -14.94 -9.86 -17.01
CA ASP A 154 -13.54 -9.91 -17.48
C ASP A 154 -12.54 -9.14 -16.59
N ASN A 155 -13.03 -8.39 -15.60
CA ASN A 155 -12.19 -7.56 -14.75
C ASN A 155 -12.15 -8.08 -13.31
N SER A 156 -10.94 -8.37 -12.84
CA SER A 156 -10.67 -8.67 -11.43
C SER A 156 -10.00 -7.47 -10.77
N TYR A 157 -10.44 -7.11 -9.58
CA TYR A 157 -9.85 -6.00 -8.83
C TYR A 157 -9.92 -6.22 -7.32
N PRO A 158 -8.96 -5.65 -6.56
CA PRO A 158 -9.01 -5.71 -5.12
C PRO A 158 -10.21 -4.92 -4.58
N SER A 159 -10.96 -5.55 -3.70
CA SER A 159 -12.12 -4.99 -3.01
C SER A 159 -12.02 -5.27 -1.51
N GLU A 160 -12.95 -4.74 -0.73
CA GLU A 160 -12.96 -4.91 0.72
C GLU A 160 -11.60 -4.70 1.39
N ILE A 161 -10.92 -3.64 1.00
CA ILE A 161 -9.56 -3.37 1.43
C ILE A 161 -9.56 -2.97 2.90
N ARG A 162 -8.62 -3.55 3.65
CA ARG A 162 -8.34 -3.18 5.04
C ARG A 162 -6.86 -2.85 5.20
N VAL A 163 -6.60 -1.85 6.01
CA VAL A 163 -5.26 -1.55 6.51
C VAL A 163 -5.26 -1.87 7.99
N ASN A 164 -4.50 -2.88 8.36
CA ASN A 164 -4.58 -3.49 9.66
C ASN A 164 -6.03 -3.96 9.96
N THR A 165 -6.66 -3.45 11.01
CA THR A 165 -8.03 -3.76 11.37
C THR A 165 -9.07 -2.85 10.73
N TRP A 166 -8.64 -1.75 10.11
CA TRP A 166 -9.53 -0.73 9.57
C TRP A 166 -9.98 -1.06 8.15
N LYS A 167 -11.29 -1.29 7.98
CA LYS A 167 -11.91 -1.43 6.66
C LYS A 167 -12.03 -0.05 6.02
N LEU A 168 -11.46 0.12 4.85
CA LEU A 168 -11.52 1.36 4.10
C LEU A 168 -12.94 1.58 3.54
N PRO A 169 -13.48 2.79 3.62
CA PRO A 169 -14.75 3.10 2.97
C PRO A 169 -14.61 2.94 1.45
N GLY A 170 -15.61 2.32 0.81
CA GLY A 170 -15.63 2.13 -0.64
C GLY A 170 -15.54 3.46 -1.38
N ASP A 171 -14.81 3.49 -2.49
CA ASP A 171 -14.56 4.67 -3.34
C ASP A 171 -13.92 5.87 -2.64
N SER A 172 -13.44 5.69 -1.41
CA SER A 172 -12.71 6.73 -0.68
C SER A 172 -11.35 7.03 -1.32
N ARG A 173 -10.77 8.18 -0.97
CA ARG A 173 -9.41 8.53 -1.40
C ARG A 173 -8.38 7.57 -0.82
N GLU A 174 -8.60 7.14 0.41
CA GLU A 174 -7.77 6.19 1.14
C GLU A 174 -7.78 4.84 0.44
N GLU A 175 -8.95 4.36 0.02
CA GLU A 175 -9.06 3.12 -0.73
C GLU A 175 -8.32 3.22 -2.07
N LYS A 176 -8.51 4.30 -2.82
CA LYS A 176 -7.80 4.54 -4.08
C LYS A 176 -6.29 4.58 -3.90
N PHE A 177 -5.82 5.21 -2.82
CA PHE A 177 -4.40 5.25 -2.48
C PHE A 177 -3.86 3.85 -2.18
N VAL A 178 -4.57 3.05 -1.36
CA VAL A 178 -4.12 1.69 -1.04
C VAL A 178 -4.23 0.76 -2.25
N LYS A 179 -5.24 0.92 -3.12
CA LYS A 179 -5.29 0.22 -4.41
C LYS A 179 -4.08 0.52 -5.29
N ALA A 180 -3.65 1.79 -5.34
CA ALA A 180 -2.45 2.16 -6.07
C ALA A 180 -1.21 1.44 -5.49
N ILE A 181 -1.06 1.37 -4.17
CA ILE A 181 0.04 0.63 -3.53
C ILE A 181 -0.03 -0.87 -3.89
N ILE A 182 -1.20 -1.49 -3.84
CA ILE A 182 -1.37 -2.91 -4.22
C ILE A 182 -0.93 -3.12 -5.68
N ASN A 183 -1.34 -2.24 -6.59
CA ASN A 183 -0.96 -2.32 -7.99
C ASN A 183 0.54 -2.07 -8.20
N ASP A 184 1.14 -1.12 -7.49
CA ASP A 184 2.58 -0.85 -7.54
C ASP A 184 3.38 -2.07 -7.05
N ILE A 185 2.92 -2.75 -6.00
CA ILE A 185 3.51 -3.98 -5.49
C ILE A 185 3.39 -5.10 -6.53
N ALA A 186 2.22 -5.24 -7.17
CA ALA A 186 2.00 -6.24 -8.21
C ALA A 186 2.89 -6.01 -9.44
N ASN A 187 3.03 -4.76 -9.87
CA ASN A 187 3.89 -4.38 -10.99
C ASN A 187 5.39 -4.55 -10.67
N ALA A 188 5.78 -4.40 -9.40
CA ALA A 188 7.17 -4.57 -8.98
C ALA A 188 7.57 -6.05 -8.77
N ASP A 189 6.60 -6.96 -8.72
CA ASP A 189 6.84 -8.39 -8.66
C ASP A 189 7.34 -8.89 -10.02
N LYS A 190 8.65 -9.09 -10.13
CA LYS A 190 9.31 -9.55 -11.37
C LYS A 190 8.83 -10.93 -11.83
N SER A 191 8.25 -11.72 -10.95
CA SER A 191 7.68 -13.03 -11.28
C SER A 191 6.32 -12.93 -11.97
N GLY A 192 5.64 -11.79 -11.85
CA GLY A 192 4.27 -11.57 -12.32
C GLY A 192 3.22 -12.44 -11.61
N LEU A 193 3.61 -13.12 -10.52
CA LEU A 193 2.70 -14.01 -9.79
C LEU A 193 1.62 -13.23 -9.08
N LEU A 194 1.96 -12.09 -8.48
CA LEU A 194 1.01 -11.29 -7.73
C LEU A 194 -0.07 -10.68 -8.67
N GLU A 195 0.32 -10.27 -9.86
CA GLU A 195 -0.61 -9.84 -10.90
C GLU A 195 -1.58 -10.97 -11.30
N LYS A 196 -1.05 -12.17 -11.55
CA LYS A 196 -1.87 -13.36 -11.88
C LYS A 196 -2.82 -13.74 -10.75
N ILE A 197 -2.42 -13.58 -9.49
CA ILE A 197 -3.26 -13.79 -8.30
C ILE A 197 -4.38 -12.77 -8.25
N ILE A 198 -4.08 -11.49 -8.41
CA ILE A 198 -5.08 -10.40 -8.38
C ILE A 198 -6.06 -10.55 -9.55
N SER A 199 -5.59 -10.98 -10.72
CA SER A 199 -6.43 -11.27 -11.89
C SER A 199 -7.17 -12.60 -11.82
N ARG A 200 -7.04 -13.35 -10.72
CA ARG A 200 -7.60 -14.70 -10.52
C ARG A 200 -7.18 -15.76 -11.56
N LYS A 201 -6.10 -15.55 -12.27
CA LYS A 201 -5.52 -16.57 -13.15
C LYS A 201 -4.90 -17.72 -12.37
N ILE A 202 -4.50 -17.45 -11.12
CA ILE A 202 -4.01 -18.44 -10.16
C ILE A 202 -4.86 -18.34 -8.90
N LYS A 203 -5.48 -19.43 -8.52
CA LYS A 203 -6.28 -19.55 -7.28
C LYS A 203 -6.02 -20.91 -6.61
N PRO A 204 -6.19 -21.04 -5.29
CA PRO A 204 -6.15 -22.34 -4.64
C PRO A 204 -7.38 -23.15 -5.05
N TYR A 205 -7.23 -24.46 -5.04
CA TYR A 205 -8.35 -25.38 -5.23
C TYR A 205 -9.35 -25.23 -4.07
N GLU A 206 -10.64 -25.09 -4.38
CA GLU A 206 -11.72 -24.97 -3.40
C GLU A 206 -12.13 -26.35 -2.84
#